data_2b4f67fd011671ae4ad2244be6be421c
#
_entry.id   2b4f67fd011671ae4ad2244be6be421c
#
_cell.length_a   1.000
_cell.length_b   1.000
_cell.length_c   1.000
_cell.angle_alpha   90.00
_cell.angle_beta   90.00
_cell.angle_gamma   90.00
#
_symmetry.space_group_name_H-M   'P 1'
#
loop_
_entity.id
_entity.type
_entity.pdbx_description
1 polymer ?
#
loop_
_entity_poly.entity_id
_entity_poly.type
_entity_poly.pdbx_seq_one_letter_code
_entity_poly.pdbx_strand_id
1 'polypeptide(L)'
;SDVYKRQGLITGESIGQVASQTLQSLAATDEACELPVYRPVIGFDKEEIVQISRKINTFETSIQPFEDCCTIFVAKHPVTKPNLKVIRRSEEKLSEKIDQLMEEALATTEIIEIQ
;
A
#
# COMPACT_ATOMS: atom_id res chain seq x y z
N SER A 1 -4.11 -8.30 9.98
CA SER A 1 -5.57 -8.12 9.75
C SER A 1 -6.39 -9.25 10.33
N ASP A 2 -5.88 -10.48 10.36
CA ASP A 2 -6.61 -11.66 10.86
C ASP A 2 -6.97 -11.58 12.34
N VAL A 3 -6.10 -10.99 13.16
CA VAL A 3 -6.33 -10.82 14.61
C VAL A 3 -7.62 -10.02 14.91
N TYR A 4 -7.94 -9.06 14.03
CA TYR A 4 -9.13 -8.20 14.21
C TYR A 4 -10.32 -8.62 13.34
N LYS A 5 -10.26 -9.77 12.69
CA LYS A 5 -11.32 -10.27 11.78
C LYS A 5 -11.78 -9.22 10.76
N ARG A 6 -10.83 -8.55 10.16
CA ARG A 6 -11.13 -7.54 9.14
C ARG A 6 -11.72 -8.18 7.89
N GLN A 7 -12.65 -7.50 7.28
CA GLN A 7 -13.44 -8.02 6.15
C GLN A 7 -12.93 -7.54 4.79
N GLY A 8 -12.06 -6.54 4.78
CA GLY A 8 -11.51 -5.97 3.55
C GLY A 8 -10.40 -4.96 3.82
N LEU A 9 -9.75 -4.55 2.75
CA LEU A 9 -8.70 -3.54 2.75
C LEU A 9 -9.17 -2.34 1.92
N ILE A 10 -8.85 -1.14 2.39
CA ILE A 10 -9.10 0.11 1.65
C ILE A 10 -7.76 0.74 1.34
N THR A 11 -7.50 1.03 0.07
CA THR A 11 -6.25 1.65 -0.39
C THR A 11 -6.51 2.97 -1.10
N GLY A 12 -5.50 3.84 -1.10
CA GLY A 12 -5.52 5.11 -1.83
C GLY A 12 -4.92 5.02 -3.23
N GLU A 13 -4.84 3.84 -3.82
CA GLU A 13 -4.28 3.62 -5.15
C GLU A 13 -5.10 4.30 -6.24
N SER A 14 -4.40 4.88 -7.23
CA SER A 14 -5.01 5.48 -8.42
C SER A 14 -4.20 5.10 -9.66
N ILE A 15 -4.89 4.78 -10.75
CA ILE A 15 -4.24 4.35 -12.00
C ILE A 15 -3.44 5.51 -12.60
N GLY A 16 -2.15 5.27 -12.86
CA GLY A 16 -1.29 6.21 -13.59
C GLY A 16 -0.77 7.40 -12.79
N GLN A 17 -1.01 7.49 -11.49
CA GLN A 17 -0.51 8.59 -10.65
C GLN A 17 1.00 8.52 -10.43
N VAL A 18 1.53 7.33 -10.25
CA VAL A 18 2.96 7.07 -10.14
C VAL A 18 3.33 5.87 -11.00
N ALA A 19 4.62 5.72 -11.32
CA ALA A 19 5.11 4.65 -12.19
C ALA A 19 4.75 3.22 -11.70
N SER A 20 4.57 3.04 -10.40
CA SER A 20 4.20 1.76 -9.78
C SER A 20 2.70 1.47 -9.78
N GLN A 21 1.85 2.44 -10.11
CA GLN A 21 0.38 2.28 -10.10
C GLN A 21 -0.17 2.04 -11.51
N THR A 22 0.37 1.06 -12.20
CA THR A 22 -0.14 0.54 -13.47
C THR A 22 -1.16 -0.57 -13.24
N LEU A 23 -1.98 -0.90 -14.25
CA LEU A 23 -2.92 -2.02 -14.15
C LEU A 23 -2.22 -3.33 -13.80
N GLN A 24 -1.04 -3.57 -14.35
CA GLN A 24 -0.26 -4.77 -14.05
C GLN A 24 0.23 -4.81 -12.60
N SER A 25 0.67 -3.67 -12.08
CA SER A 25 1.09 -3.55 -10.68
C SER A 25 -0.07 -3.72 -9.71
N LEU A 26 -1.23 -3.13 -10.02
CA LEU A 26 -2.44 -3.28 -9.22
C LEU A 26 -2.94 -4.73 -9.21
N ALA A 27 -2.86 -5.44 -10.34
CA ALA A 27 -3.17 -6.86 -10.41
C ALA A 27 -2.23 -7.71 -9.54
N ALA A 28 -0.95 -7.38 -9.51
CA ALA A 28 0.04 -8.05 -8.69
C ALA A 28 -0.22 -7.85 -7.18
N THR A 29 -0.54 -6.64 -6.77
CA THR A 29 -0.88 -6.35 -5.36
C THR A 29 -2.21 -6.97 -4.95
N ASP A 30 -3.18 -7.01 -5.85
CA ASP A 30 -4.48 -7.64 -5.62
C ASP A 30 -4.34 -9.15 -5.40
N GLU A 31 -3.52 -9.82 -6.20
CA GLU A 31 -3.23 -11.26 -6.06
C GLU A 31 -2.58 -11.60 -4.71
N ALA A 32 -1.77 -10.69 -4.17
CA ALA A 32 -1.12 -10.88 -2.87
C ALA A 32 -2.08 -10.77 -1.68
N CYS A 33 -3.29 -10.26 -1.90
CA CYS A 33 -4.29 -10.05 -0.86
C CYS A 33 -5.35 -11.16 -0.89
N GLU A 34 -5.62 -11.75 0.28
CA GLU A 34 -6.71 -12.72 0.44
C GLU A 34 -8.06 -12.04 0.69
N LEU A 35 -8.04 -10.82 1.25
CA LEU A 35 -9.24 -10.03 1.51
C LEU A 35 -9.61 -9.15 0.32
N PRO A 36 -10.90 -8.81 0.16
CA PRO A 36 -11.32 -7.83 -0.85
C PRO A 36 -10.59 -6.50 -0.67
N VAL A 37 -10.16 -5.92 -1.78
CA VAL A 37 -9.47 -4.62 -1.79
C VAL A 37 -10.37 -3.57 -2.42
N TYR A 38 -10.68 -2.54 -1.65
CA TYR A 38 -11.48 -1.40 -2.10
C TYR A 38 -10.57 -0.23 -2.45
N ARG A 39 -10.74 0.30 -3.66
CA ARG A 39 -9.93 1.41 -4.20
C ARG A 39 -10.84 2.58 -4.56
N PRO A 40 -11.30 3.38 -3.58
CA PRO A 40 -12.34 4.40 -3.80
C PRO A 40 -11.90 5.54 -4.73
N VAL A 41 -10.59 5.74 -4.92
CA VAL A 41 -10.05 6.80 -5.78
C VAL A 41 -9.34 6.28 -7.02
N ILE A 42 -9.57 5.03 -7.39
CA ILE A 42 -8.82 4.35 -8.46
C ILE A 42 -8.90 5.04 -9.83
N GLY A 43 -10.02 5.68 -10.15
CA GLY A 43 -10.24 6.38 -11.41
C GLY A 43 -10.03 7.89 -11.35
N PHE A 44 -9.63 8.43 -10.21
CA PHE A 44 -9.45 9.88 -10.02
C PHE A 44 -7.99 10.29 -10.24
N ASP A 45 -7.78 11.48 -10.81
CA ASP A 45 -6.46 12.08 -10.86
C ASP A 45 -6.09 12.75 -9.53
N LYS A 46 -4.85 13.23 -9.43
CA LYS A 46 -4.36 13.82 -8.19
C LYS A 46 -5.15 15.07 -7.77
N GLU A 47 -5.57 15.88 -8.72
CA GLU A 47 -6.33 17.09 -8.43
C GLU A 47 -7.71 16.78 -7.88
N GLU A 48 -8.40 15.81 -8.45
CA GLU A 48 -9.70 15.32 -7.98
C GLU A 48 -9.61 14.74 -6.56
N ILE A 49 -8.54 13.96 -6.28
CA ILE A 49 -8.27 13.41 -4.95
C ILE A 49 -8.02 14.53 -3.94
N VAL A 50 -7.27 15.56 -4.30
CA VAL A 50 -7.04 16.74 -3.45
C VAL A 50 -8.35 17.47 -3.14
N GLN A 51 -9.22 17.65 -4.13
CA GLN A 51 -10.54 18.26 -3.94
C GLN A 51 -11.40 17.45 -2.97
N ILE A 52 -11.41 16.13 -3.09
CA ILE A 52 -12.13 15.24 -2.16
C ILE A 52 -11.56 15.39 -0.74
N SER A 53 -10.24 15.41 -0.59
CA SER A 53 -9.62 15.54 0.73
C SER A 53 -9.92 16.87 1.41
N ARG A 54 -10.03 17.95 0.65
CA ARG A 54 -10.49 19.25 1.15
C ARG A 54 -11.95 19.22 1.59
N LYS A 55 -12.79 18.57 0.79
CA LYS A 55 -14.22 18.43 1.09
C LYS A 55 -14.50 17.67 2.40
N ILE A 56 -13.68 16.66 2.70
CA ILE A 56 -13.80 15.87 3.93
C ILE A 56 -12.88 16.37 5.06
N ASN A 57 -12.22 17.52 4.89
CA ASN A 57 -11.36 18.16 5.88
C ASN A 57 -10.12 17.34 6.30
N THR A 58 -9.54 16.58 5.39
CA THR A 58 -8.31 15.80 5.66
C THR A 58 -7.08 16.39 4.98
N PHE A 59 -7.23 17.36 4.09
CA PHE A 59 -6.12 17.90 3.29
C PHE A 59 -5.03 18.52 4.16
N GLU A 60 -5.38 19.40 5.07
CA GLU A 60 -4.41 20.11 5.94
C GLU A 60 -3.58 19.13 6.79
N THR A 61 -4.20 18.06 7.25
CA THR A 61 -3.48 17.01 7.99
C THR A 61 -2.56 16.23 7.06
N SER A 62 -3.00 15.94 5.84
CA SER A 62 -2.25 15.14 4.86
C SER A 62 -0.99 15.82 4.33
N ILE A 63 -0.95 17.16 4.29
CA ILE A 63 0.20 17.92 3.77
C ILE A 63 1.25 18.28 4.83
N GLN A 64 1.06 17.88 6.08
CA GLN A 64 2.06 18.13 7.13
C GLN A 64 3.38 17.46 6.78
N PRO A 65 4.52 18.14 7.05
CA PRO A 65 5.85 17.66 6.68
C PRO A 65 6.31 16.53 7.61
N PHE A 66 5.96 15.31 7.28
CA PHE A 66 6.51 14.11 7.91
C PHE A 66 7.38 13.34 6.92
N GLU A 67 8.32 12.59 7.46
CA GLU A 67 9.14 11.70 6.63
C GLU A 67 8.26 10.63 5.96
N ASP A 68 8.44 10.50 4.66
CA ASP A 68 7.75 9.48 3.85
C ASP A 68 8.74 8.40 3.43
N CYS A 69 8.41 7.16 3.65
CA CYS A 69 9.24 6.02 3.24
C CYS A 69 9.50 6.00 1.73
N CYS A 70 8.61 6.55 0.92
CA CYS A 70 8.78 6.64 -0.53
C CYS A 70 9.97 7.50 -0.95
N THR A 71 10.40 8.46 -0.14
CA THR A 71 11.58 9.30 -0.42
C THR A 71 12.88 8.60 -0.08
N ILE A 72 12.87 7.62 0.81
CA ILE A 72 14.03 6.87 1.29
C ILE A 72 14.35 5.68 0.36
N PHE A 73 13.32 5.01 -0.16
CA PHE A 73 13.42 3.79 -0.96
C PHE A 73 13.06 4.01 -2.43
N VAL A 74 13.62 5.04 -3.06
CA VAL A 74 13.35 5.32 -4.47
C VAL A 74 14.20 4.42 -5.37
N ALA A 75 13.54 3.61 -6.19
CA ALA A 75 14.20 2.86 -7.24
C ALA A 75 14.55 3.76 -8.43
N LYS A 76 15.75 3.59 -9.00
CA LYS A 76 16.17 4.33 -10.21
C LYS A 76 15.26 4.02 -11.41
N HIS A 77 14.83 2.78 -11.52
CA HIS A 77 13.96 2.28 -12.59
C HIS A 77 12.84 1.45 -11.99
N PRO A 78 11.72 2.08 -11.57
CA PRO A 78 10.59 1.34 -11.02
C PRO A 78 9.97 0.42 -12.09
N VAL A 79 9.58 -0.78 -11.65
CA VAL A 79 8.96 -1.78 -12.53
C VAL A 79 7.51 -1.37 -12.80
N THR A 80 7.20 -1.03 -14.07
CA THR A 80 5.85 -0.65 -14.49
C THR A 80 5.00 -1.83 -14.97
N LYS A 81 5.66 -2.90 -15.41
CA LYS A 81 5.01 -4.14 -15.87
C LYS A 81 5.58 -5.36 -15.14
N PRO A 82 5.21 -5.58 -13.87
CA PRO A 82 5.75 -6.69 -13.09
C PRO A 82 5.31 -8.03 -13.65
N ASN A 83 6.24 -9.00 -13.64
CA ASN A 83 5.97 -10.38 -13.96
C ASN A 83 5.73 -11.16 -12.66
N LEU A 84 4.53 -11.70 -12.48
CA LEU A 84 4.13 -12.43 -11.27
C LEU A 84 5.04 -13.62 -10.95
N LYS A 85 5.52 -14.34 -11.97
CA LYS A 85 6.43 -15.47 -11.76
C LYS A 85 7.77 -15.03 -11.17
N VAL A 86 8.30 -13.88 -11.62
CA VAL A 86 9.54 -13.31 -11.09
C VAL A 86 9.34 -12.80 -9.68
N ILE A 87 8.23 -12.15 -9.39
CA ILE A 87 7.87 -11.67 -8.05
C ILE A 87 7.76 -12.84 -7.07
N ARG A 88 7.01 -13.89 -7.40
CA ARG A 88 6.89 -15.09 -6.57
C ARG A 88 8.24 -15.75 -6.28
N ARG A 89 9.09 -15.88 -7.31
CA ARG A 89 10.44 -16.43 -7.14
C ARG A 89 11.31 -15.57 -6.24
N SER A 90 11.20 -14.26 -6.31
CA SER A 90 11.91 -13.33 -5.44
C SER A 90 11.40 -13.40 -3.99
N GLU A 91 10.11 -13.54 -3.79
CA GLU A 91 9.49 -13.72 -2.47
C GLU A 91 9.91 -15.02 -1.81
N GLU A 92 9.97 -16.12 -2.56
CA GLU A 92 10.46 -17.43 -2.05
C GLU A 92 11.86 -17.34 -1.47
N LYS A 93 12.75 -16.57 -2.09
CA LYS A 93 14.13 -16.38 -1.60
C LYS A 93 14.21 -15.61 -0.28
N LEU A 94 13.18 -14.84 0.04
CA LEU A 94 13.12 -14.00 1.22
C LEU A 94 12.20 -14.57 2.31
N SER A 95 11.52 -15.71 2.06
CA SER A 95 10.45 -16.23 2.91
C SER A 95 10.85 -16.40 4.37
N GLU A 96 11.98 -17.03 4.67
CA GLU A 96 12.47 -17.25 6.04
C GLU A 96 12.71 -15.90 6.77
N LYS A 97 13.33 -14.96 6.09
CA LYS A 97 13.65 -13.64 6.64
C LYS A 97 12.41 -12.80 6.85
N ILE A 98 11.43 -12.90 5.94
CA ILE A 98 10.14 -12.22 6.04
C ILE A 98 9.35 -12.77 7.23
N ASP A 99 9.28 -14.08 7.42
CA ASP A 99 8.58 -14.70 8.53
C ASP A 99 9.15 -14.25 9.87
N GLN A 100 10.48 -14.24 10.01
CA GLN A 100 11.16 -13.77 11.22
C GLN A 100 10.88 -12.29 11.50
N LEU A 101 10.95 -11.43 10.49
CA LEU A 101 10.66 -10.00 10.62
C LEU A 101 9.19 -9.76 10.95
N MET A 102 8.29 -10.57 10.41
CA MET A 102 6.85 -10.49 10.70
C MET A 102 6.56 -10.87 12.15
N GLU A 103 7.18 -11.91 12.68
CA GLU A 103 7.06 -12.30 14.09
C GLU A 103 7.56 -11.18 15.02
N GLU A 104 8.70 -10.57 14.72
CA GLU A 104 9.22 -9.42 15.48
C GLU A 104 8.24 -8.24 15.45
N ALA A 105 7.71 -7.91 14.28
CA ALA A 105 6.77 -6.81 14.13
C ALA A 105 5.49 -7.05 14.93
N LEU A 106 4.96 -8.26 14.93
CA LEU A 106 3.77 -8.62 15.70
C LEU A 106 4.03 -8.63 17.22
N ALA A 107 5.20 -9.13 17.65
CA ALA A 107 5.58 -9.16 19.05
C ALA A 107 5.80 -7.77 19.66
N THR A 108 6.24 -6.79 18.85
CA THR A 108 6.49 -5.40 19.27
C THR A 108 5.33 -4.45 18.99
N THR A 109 4.20 -4.94 18.49
CA THR A 109 3.02 -4.13 18.20
C THR A 109 2.43 -3.55 19.47
N GLU A 110 2.24 -2.23 19.49
CA GLU A 110 1.57 -1.50 20.56
C GLU A 110 0.12 -1.22 20.19
N ILE A 111 -0.80 -1.52 21.10
CA ILE A 111 -2.23 -1.24 20.92
C ILE A 111 -2.60 -0.03 21.78
N ILE A 112 -3.05 1.04 21.12
CA ILE A 112 -3.50 2.26 21.78
C ILE A 112 -5.03 2.33 21.63
N GLU A 113 -5.73 2.34 22.76
CA GLU A 113 -7.18 2.57 22.78
C GLU A 113 -7.46 4.07 22.78
N ILE A 114 -8.25 4.51 21.81
CA ILE A 114 -8.70 5.90 21.69
C ILE A 114 -10.14 5.97 22.21
N GLN A 115 -10.28 6.74 23.27
CA GLN A 115 -11.60 6.97 23.90
C GLN A 115 -12.30 8.19 23.30
#